data_fd985124d3a54b399ec8d1064432902d
#
_entry.id   fd985124d3a54b399ec8d1064432902d
#
_cell.length_a   1.000
_cell.length_b   1.000
_cell.length_c   1.000
_cell.angle_alpha   90.00
_cell.angle_beta   90.00
_cell.angle_gamma   90.00
#
_symmetry.space_group_name_H-M   'P 1'
#
loop_
_entity.id
_entity.type
_entity.pdbx_description
1 polymer ?
#
loop_
_entity_poly.entity_id
_entity_poly.type
_entity_poly.pdbx_seq_one_letter_code
_entity_poly.pdbx_strand_id
1 'polypeptide(L)'
;MATAVRLPPEIIDLEDFTEYMNWLIFGHMGSGKTVIAGQLPGRVLILANEKGTIAAKRQGSKAKVWKISRWEDLVAAYEWLANLDEIPFDWIVIDSVTDMQYKCIRWIMRNVVLASPQRDEDIPAQGDHFKWQLSMKRMVADFNELPVNVLWTAQEMVREDPEGEDIILPLIEGKDYQIASWVCAQMDVVAHLANKTVKKRVNGQVQKVFVRRLTVNESPPIFAKDRYDVLGRVVDNPNIAELVQKVLDSETGRPVKKTASRSAARAGATKRTTAAKKTAASRRRVNA
;
A
#
# COMPACT_ATOMS: atom_id res chain seq x y z
N MET A 1 -14.86 -17.09 -48.90
CA MET A 1 -13.64 -16.66 -48.22
C MET A 1 -14.06 -15.65 -47.13
N ALA A 2 -13.85 -15.94 -45.87
CA ALA A 2 -14.16 -14.98 -44.81
C ALA A 2 -13.15 -13.84 -44.92
N THR A 3 -13.65 -12.60 -45.06
CA THR A 3 -12.80 -11.41 -45.05
C THR A 3 -12.21 -11.28 -43.64
N ALA A 4 -10.88 -11.33 -43.55
CA ALA A 4 -10.20 -11.12 -42.27
C ALA A 4 -10.61 -9.73 -41.72
N VAL A 5 -11.19 -9.71 -40.53
CA VAL A 5 -11.51 -8.47 -39.80
C VAL A 5 -10.19 -7.82 -39.44
N ARG A 6 -9.94 -6.62 -39.95
CA ARG A 6 -8.78 -5.81 -39.55
C ARG A 6 -9.07 -5.20 -38.19
N LEU A 7 -8.32 -5.62 -37.16
CA LEU A 7 -8.44 -5.05 -35.82
C LEU A 7 -7.95 -3.58 -35.82
N PRO A 8 -8.55 -2.70 -35.02
CA PRO A 8 -8.02 -1.38 -34.72
C PRO A 8 -6.60 -1.50 -34.11
N PRO A 9 -5.70 -0.52 -34.38
CA PRO A 9 -4.32 -0.57 -33.87
C PRO A 9 -4.21 -0.48 -32.34
N GLU A 10 -5.29 -0.03 -31.67
CA GLU A 10 -5.39 0.04 -30.21
C GLU A 10 -5.62 -1.35 -29.57
N ILE A 11 -6.00 -2.36 -30.37
CA ILE A 11 -6.15 -3.72 -29.92
C ILE A 11 -4.79 -4.42 -30.08
N ILE A 12 -4.13 -4.67 -28.95
CA ILE A 12 -2.84 -5.36 -28.90
C ILE A 12 -2.98 -6.69 -28.17
N ASP A 13 -2.05 -7.59 -28.36
CA ASP A 13 -2.02 -8.85 -27.62
C ASP A 13 -1.66 -8.59 -26.15
N LEU A 14 -2.21 -9.38 -25.24
CA LEU A 14 -1.99 -9.23 -23.80
C LEU A 14 -0.50 -9.36 -23.44
N GLU A 15 0.28 -10.13 -24.22
CA GLU A 15 1.72 -10.30 -24.04
C GLU A 15 2.52 -9.01 -24.33
N ASP A 16 1.97 -8.12 -25.18
CA ASP A 16 2.57 -6.85 -25.56
C ASP A 16 2.06 -5.67 -24.70
N PHE A 17 1.06 -5.94 -23.84
CA PHE A 17 0.48 -4.94 -22.97
C PHE A 17 1.38 -4.65 -21.77
N THR A 18 1.82 -3.41 -21.62
CA THR A 18 2.67 -2.96 -20.51
C THR A 18 1.90 -2.01 -19.62
N GLU A 19 1.82 -2.30 -18.35
CA GLU A 19 1.22 -1.45 -17.34
C GLU A 19 2.30 -0.83 -16.44
N TYR A 20 2.06 0.40 -15.98
CA TYR A 20 2.86 1.03 -14.95
C TYR A 20 2.31 0.65 -13.56
N MET A 21 3.21 0.49 -12.61
CA MET A 21 2.87 0.06 -11.25
C MET A 21 2.28 1.21 -10.44
N ASN A 22 1.13 0.98 -9.81
CA ASN A 22 0.47 1.92 -8.90
C ASN A 22 0.44 1.33 -7.48
N TRP A 23 1.28 1.85 -6.59
CA TRP A 23 1.45 1.35 -5.23
C TRP A 23 0.97 2.36 -4.19
N LEU A 24 0.44 1.86 -3.08
CA LEU A 24 0.12 2.64 -1.89
C LEU A 24 0.78 2.04 -0.66
N ILE A 25 1.64 2.80 0.01
CA ILE A 25 2.22 2.42 1.30
C ILE A 25 1.67 3.31 2.40
N PHE A 26 0.97 2.73 3.35
CA PHE A 26 0.40 3.47 4.46
C PHE A 26 0.90 2.93 5.82
N GLY A 27 0.70 3.70 6.88
CA GLY A 27 1.12 3.32 8.23
C GLY A 27 1.28 4.51 9.16
N HIS A 28 1.55 4.24 10.42
CA HIS A 28 1.70 5.26 11.45
C HIS A 28 2.76 6.29 11.11
N MET A 29 2.62 7.50 11.68
CA MET A 29 3.65 8.54 11.58
C MET A 29 4.99 7.99 12.11
N GLY A 30 6.08 8.25 11.39
CA GLY A 30 7.42 7.76 11.76
C GLY A 30 7.70 6.28 11.40
N SER A 31 6.79 5.56 10.73
CA SER A 31 7.05 4.18 10.27
C SER A 31 8.12 4.10 9.17
N GLY A 32 8.43 5.20 8.49
CA GLY A 32 9.49 5.28 7.47
C GLY A 32 8.99 5.25 6.03
N LYS A 33 7.73 5.62 5.77
CA LYS A 33 7.13 5.70 4.42
C LYS A 33 7.97 6.53 3.44
N THR A 34 8.28 7.78 3.81
CA THR A 34 9.13 8.69 3.01
C THR A 34 10.53 8.13 2.76
N VAL A 35 11.08 7.38 3.73
CA VAL A 35 12.40 6.73 3.56
C VAL A 35 12.33 5.65 2.50
N ILE A 36 11.33 4.76 2.57
CA ILE A 36 11.10 3.71 1.57
C ILE A 36 10.84 4.34 0.20
N ALA A 37 9.99 5.36 0.12
CA ALA A 37 9.73 6.09 -1.12
C ALA A 37 11.01 6.66 -1.76
N GLY A 38 11.91 7.19 -0.93
CA GLY A 38 13.20 7.70 -1.39
C GLY A 38 14.23 6.63 -1.78
N GLN A 39 13.94 5.35 -1.59
CA GLN A 39 14.77 4.20 -1.95
C GLN A 39 14.24 3.42 -3.17
N LEU A 40 13.20 3.91 -3.83
CA LEU A 40 12.73 3.35 -5.10
C LEU A 40 13.86 3.32 -6.14
N PRO A 41 13.87 2.31 -7.02
CA PRO A 41 14.89 2.20 -8.06
C PRO A 41 14.71 3.27 -9.14
N GLY A 42 15.81 3.64 -9.80
CA GLY A 42 15.78 4.57 -10.93
C GLY A 42 15.66 6.05 -10.54
N ARG A 43 15.09 6.84 -11.43
CA ARG A 43 14.92 8.30 -11.29
C ARG A 43 13.59 8.57 -10.59
N VAL A 44 13.64 9.13 -9.38
CA VAL A 44 12.46 9.35 -8.53
C VAL A 44 12.17 10.84 -8.38
N LEU A 45 10.91 11.24 -8.60
CA LEU A 45 10.40 12.56 -8.24
C LEU A 45 9.42 12.42 -7.06
N ILE A 46 9.71 13.10 -5.95
CA ILE A 46 8.81 13.17 -4.80
C ILE A 46 8.05 14.50 -4.82
N LEU A 47 6.73 14.41 -4.97
CA LEU A 47 5.81 15.52 -4.76
C LEU A 47 5.53 15.61 -3.26
N ALA A 48 6.32 16.43 -2.56
CA ALA A 48 6.37 16.48 -1.11
C ALA A 48 5.28 17.42 -0.56
N ASN A 49 4.21 16.83 -0.06
CA ASN A 49 3.15 17.55 0.67
C ASN A 49 3.53 17.79 2.14
N GLU A 50 4.36 16.95 2.73
CA GLU A 50 4.77 16.94 4.13
C GLU A 50 6.25 17.30 4.33
N LYS A 51 6.64 17.56 5.58
CA LYS A 51 8.03 17.81 5.99
C LYS A 51 8.73 16.50 6.35
N GLY A 52 8.87 15.57 5.39
CA GLY A 52 9.45 14.23 5.65
C GLY A 52 10.72 13.91 4.86
N THR A 53 10.98 14.64 3.78
CA THR A 53 12.04 14.37 2.80
C THR A 53 13.46 14.38 3.38
N ILE A 54 13.69 15.08 4.49
CA ILE A 54 15.00 15.12 5.17
C ILE A 54 15.42 13.73 5.66
N ALA A 55 14.47 12.88 6.04
CA ALA A 55 14.75 11.50 6.47
C ALA A 55 15.24 10.64 5.29
N ALA A 56 14.61 10.77 4.13
CA ALA A 56 15.04 10.09 2.90
C ALA A 56 16.45 10.57 2.48
N LYS A 57 16.71 11.89 2.53
CA LYS A 57 18.03 12.45 2.25
C LYS A 57 19.12 11.87 3.15
N ARG A 58 18.88 11.75 4.46
CA ARG A 58 19.82 11.17 5.43
C ARG A 58 20.12 9.68 5.16
N GLN A 59 19.22 8.97 4.51
CA GLN A 59 19.39 7.58 4.09
C GLN A 59 19.97 7.45 2.68
N GLY A 60 20.50 8.55 2.12
CA GLY A 60 21.20 8.55 0.84
C GLY A 60 20.31 8.60 -0.41
N SER A 61 19.02 8.93 -0.27
CA SER A 61 18.13 9.10 -1.41
C SER A 61 18.65 10.16 -2.38
N LYS A 62 18.63 9.85 -3.68
CA LYS A 62 18.96 10.76 -4.80
C LYS A 62 17.70 11.32 -5.49
N ALA A 63 16.53 11.09 -4.92
CA ALA A 63 15.28 11.56 -5.47
C ALA A 63 15.27 13.09 -5.65
N LYS A 64 14.63 13.55 -6.73
CA LYS A 64 14.26 14.96 -6.90
C LYS A 64 13.03 15.24 -6.05
N VAL A 65 12.88 16.48 -5.60
CA VAL A 65 11.77 16.88 -4.75
C VAL A 65 11.12 18.13 -5.32
N TRP A 66 9.79 18.06 -5.50
CA TRP A 66 8.94 19.22 -5.76
C TRP A 66 8.06 19.44 -4.54
N LYS A 67 8.22 20.60 -3.89
CA LYS A 67 7.44 20.94 -2.71
C LYS A 67 6.04 21.37 -3.12
N ILE A 68 5.04 20.67 -2.62
CA ILE A 68 3.62 20.92 -2.83
C ILE A 68 3.07 21.64 -1.59
N SER A 69 2.81 22.92 -1.69
CA SER A 69 2.31 23.74 -0.58
C SER A 69 0.79 23.88 -0.62
N ARG A 70 0.19 23.88 -1.79
CA ARG A 70 -1.24 24.06 -2.05
C ARG A 70 -1.73 22.99 -3.03
N TRP A 71 -3.05 22.85 -3.13
CA TRP A 71 -3.67 21.95 -4.09
C TRP A 71 -3.31 22.31 -5.53
N GLU A 72 -3.27 23.61 -5.84
CA GLU A 72 -2.93 24.12 -7.16
C GLU A 72 -1.50 23.74 -7.60
N ASP A 73 -0.58 23.59 -6.65
CA ASP A 73 0.80 23.15 -6.95
C ASP A 73 0.82 21.68 -7.39
N LEU A 74 -0.10 20.86 -6.85
CA LEU A 74 -0.24 19.46 -7.27
C LEU A 74 -0.88 19.36 -8.66
N VAL A 75 -1.90 20.18 -8.93
CA VAL A 75 -2.51 20.29 -10.25
C VAL A 75 -1.46 20.70 -11.28
N ALA A 76 -0.66 21.74 -10.98
CA ALA A 76 0.41 22.19 -11.85
C ALA A 76 1.48 21.11 -12.09
N ALA A 77 1.81 20.29 -11.06
CA ALA A 77 2.75 19.20 -11.21
C ALA A 77 2.20 18.09 -12.12
N TYR A 78 0.91 17.75 -11.97
CA TYR A 78 0.23 16.82 -12.88
C TYR A 78 0.22 17.34 -14.31
N GLU A 79 -0.26 18.59 -14.54
CA GLU A 79 -0.32 19.21 -15.86
C GLU A 79 1.05 19.26 -16.53
N TRP A 80 2.12 19.56 -15.78
CA TRP A 80 3.47 19.55 -16.29
C TRP A 80 3.89 18.14 -16.75
N LEU A 81 3.65 17.11 -15.92
CA LEU A 81 3.97 15.72 -16.26
C LEU A 81 3.18 15.21 -17.46
N ALA A 82 1.87 15.49 -17.51
CA ALA A 82 0.97 15.04 -18.57
C ALA A 82 1.25 15.67 -19.93
N ASN A 83 1.88 16.86 -19.97
CA ASN A 83 2.23 17.56 -21.20
C ASN A 83 3.67 17.29 -21.70
N LEU A 84 4.41 16.38 -21.05
CA LEU A 84 5.73 15.95 -21.52
C LEU A 84 5.60 14.86 -22.58
N ASP A 85 6.41 14.94 -23.64
CA ASP A 85 6.52 13.85 -24.62
C ASP A 85 7.08 12.56 -23.98
N GLU A 86 7.99 12.71 -23.02
CA GLU A 86 8.55 11.62 -22.21
C GLU A 86 8.77 12.11 -20.78
N ILE A 87 8.26 11.36 -19.80
CA ILE A 87 8.45 11.65 -18.38
C ILE A 87 9.88 11.25 -17.97
N PRO A 88 10.73 12.19 -17.50
CA PRO A 88 12.15 11.91 -17.22
C PRO A 88 12.35 11.21 -15.86
N PHE A 89 11.34 10.51 -15.36
CA PHE A 89 11.33 9.78 -14.08
C PHE A 89 10.81 8.38 -14.28
N ASP A 90 11.30 7.45 -13.46
CA ASP A 90 10.84 6.06 -13.42
C ASP A 90 9.75 5.88 -12.36
N TRP A 91 9.71 6.81 -11.38
CA TRP A 91 8.72 6.86 -10.30
C TRP A 91 8.32 8.29 -9.95
N ILE A 92 7.01 8.48 -9.81
CA ILE A 92 6.43 9.67 -9.16
C ILE A 92 5.91 9.24 -7.78
N VAL A 93 6.28 9.97 -6.75
CA VAL A 93 5.84 9.72 -5.37
C VAL A 93 4.97 10.87 -4.89
N ILE A 94 3.78 10.58 -4.40
CA ILE A 94 2.91 11.55 -3.72
C ILE A 94 2.98 11.30 -2.22
N ASP A 95 3.68 12.17 -1.49
CA ASP A 95 3.94 12.01 -0.04
C ASP A 95 3.37 13.20 0.74
N SER A 96 2.10 13.09 1.22
CA SER A 96 1.20 11.96 1.28
C SER A 96 -0.20 12.31 0.75
N VAL A 97 -1.01 11.31 0.39
CA VAL A 97 -2.41 11.50 0.02
C VAL A 97 -3.24 12.03 1.20
N THR A 98 -2.88 11.65 2.43
CA THR A 98 -3.50 12.16 3.66
C THR A 98 -3.38 13.68 3.78
N ASP A 99 -2.21 14.25 3.51
CA ASP A 99 -2.01 15.71 3.57
C ASP A 99 -2.59 16.40 2.32
N MET A 100 -2.59 15.72 1.18
CA MET A 100 -3.19 16.19 -0.07
C MET A 100 -4.68 16.49 0.08
N GLN A 101 -5.46 15.64 0.76
CA GLN A 101 -6.90 15.85 0.97
C GLN A 101 -7.19 17.15 1.73
N TYR A 102 -6.40 17.50 2.74
CA TYR A 102 -6.59 18.75 3.49
C TYR A 102 -6.30 19.99 2.63
N LYS A 103 -5.34 19.91 1.73
CA LYS A 103 -5.07 20.97 0.74
C LYS A 103 -6.24 21.11 -0.24
N CYS A 104 -6.82 20.00 -0.67
CA CYS A 104 -8.01 19.98 -1.54
C CYS A 104 -9.21 20.63 -0.87
N ILE A 105 -9.53 20.26 0.37
CA ILE A 105 -10.63 20.86 1.14
C ILE A 105 -10.44 22.37 1.27
N ARG A 106 -9.26 22.84 1.67
CA ARG A 106 -8.96 24.27 1.79
C ARG A 106 -9.10 25.02 0.46
N TRP A 107 -8.65 24.42 -0.63
CA TRP A 107 -8.81 25.00 -1.96
C TRP A 107 -10.28 25.15 -2.34
N ILE A 108 -11.10 24.12 -2.10
CA ILE A 108 -12.54 24.15 -2.37
C ILE A 108 -13.21 25.21 -1.51
N MET A 109 -12.96 25.22 -0.20
CA MET A 109 -13.60 26.19 0.71
C MET A 109 -13.25 27.63 0.37
N ARG A 110 -12.00 27.92 0.05
CA ARG A 110 -11.59 29.25 -0.45
C ARG A 110 -12.36 29.66 -1.70
N ASN A 111 -12.53 28.78 -2.68
CA ASN A 111 -13.29 29.06 -3.89
C ASN A 111 -14.79 29.23 -3.59
N VAL A 112 -15.34 28.49 -2.64
CA VAL A 112 -16.73 28.62 -2.19
C VAL A 112 -16.96 30.00 -1.56
N VAL A 113 -16.07 30.47 -0.68
CA VAL A 113 -16.16 31.79 -0.06
C VAL A 113 -15.99 32.92 -1.09
N LEU A 114 -15.09 32.77 -2.05
CA LEU A 114 -14.94 33.75 -3.15
C LEU A 114 -16.22 33.88 -3.97
N ALA A 115 -16.94 32.77 -4.20
CA ALA A 115 -18.23 32.78 -4.92
C ALA A 115 -19.42 33.19 -4.04
N SER A 116 -19.34 33.04 -2.75
CA SER A 116 -20.39 33.28 -1.76
C SER A 116 -19.81 33.79 -0.44
N PRO A 117 -19.51 35.09 -0.31
CA PRO A 117 -18.79 35.67 0.83
C PRO A 117 -19.46 35.48 2.20
N GLN A 118 -20.75 35.15 2.23
CA GLN A 118 -21.49 34.85 3.47
C GLN A 118 -21.21 33.43 4.02
N ARG A 119 -20.50 32.60 3.25
CA ARG A 119 -20.11 31.26 3.69
C ARG A 119 -18.91 31.31 4.61
N ASP A 120 -18.92 30.48 5.64
CA ASP A 120 -17.76 30.28 6.53
C ASP A 120 -16.71 29.42 5.82
N GLU A 121 -15.44 29.86 5.84
CA GLU A 121 -14.33 29.14 5.22
C GLU A 121 -13.97 27.84 5.96
N ASP A 122 -14.22 27.80 7.26
CA ASP A 122 -13.86 26.68 8.13
C ASP A 122 -14.98 25.63 8.27
N ILE A 123 -16.19 25.92 7.77
CA ILE A 123 -17.37 25.04 7.90
C ILE A 123 -17.85 24.55 6.52
N PRO A 124 -17.35 23.38 6.05
CA PRO A 124 -17.83 22.80 4.80
C PRO A 124 -19.27 22.29 4.92
N ALA A 125 -20.09 22.58 3.90
CA ALA A 125 -21.40 21.98 3.76
C ALA A 125 -21.29 20.60 3.08
N GLN A 126 -22.37 19.81 3.11
CA GLN A 126 -22.41 18.49 2.50
C GLN A 126 -21.98 18.49 1.00
N GLY A 127 -22.38 19.51 0.23
CA GLY A 127 -21.98 19.66 -1.16
C GLY A 127 -20.49 19.90 -1.36
N ASP A 128 -19.80 20.51 -0.38
CA ASP A 128 -18.36 20.76 -0.43
C ASP A 128 -17.59 19.48 -0.16
N HIS A 129 -18.08 18.64 0.76
CA HIS A 129 -17.56 17.29 0.98
C HIS A 129 -17.63 16.44 -0.29
N PHE A 130 -18.74 16.50 -1.02
CA PHE A 130 -18.87 15.79 -2.29
C PHE A 130 -17.87 16.29 -3.35
N LYS A 131 -17.66 17.60 -3.43
CA LYS A 131 -16.70 18.20 -4.39
C LYS A 131 -15.27 17.73 -4.13
N TRP A 132 -14.81 17.77 -2.87
CA TRP A 132 -13.44 17.37 -2.57
C TRP A 132 -13.23 15.86 -2.78
N GLN A 133 -14.22 15.03 -2.45
CA GLN A 133 -14.15 13.58 -2.72
C GLN A 133 -13.98 13.29 -4.20
N LEU A 134 -14.75 13.99 -5.04
CA LEU A 134 -14.65 13.87 -6.49
C LEU A 134 -13.30 14.37 -7.02
N SER A 135 -12.81 15.50 -6.50
CA SER A 135 -11.50 16.05 -6.86
C SER A 135 -10.36 15.12 -6.49
N MET A 136 -10.42 14.49 -5.29
CA MET A 136 -9.46 13.49 -4.85
C MET A 136 -9.45 12.27 -5.76
N LYS A 137 -10.64 11.72 -6.08
CA LYS A 137 -10.77 10.57 -6.98
C LYS A 137 -10.20 10.86 -8.36
N ARG A 138 -10.50 12.03 -8.92
CA ARG A 138 -9.95 12.45 -10.22
C ARG A 138 -8.43 12.53 -10.17
N MET A 139 -7.88 13.22 -9.18
CA MET A 139 -6.43 13.38 -9.06
C MET A 139 -5.69 12.04 -8.91
N VAL A 140 -6.27 11.08 -8.15
CA VAL A 140 -5.68 9.73 -8.04
C VAL A 140 -5.74 9.00 -9.38
N ALA A 141 -6.88 9.05 -10.09
CA ALA A 141 -7.02 8.44 -11.41
C ALA A 141 -6.04 9.07 -12.40
N ASP A 142 -6.01 10.41 -12.47
CA ASP A 142 -5.19 11.18 -13.41
C ASP A 142 -3.68 10.84 -13.24
N PHE A 143 -3.17 10.77 -12.01
CA PHE A 143 -1.78 10.38 -11.76
C PHE A 143 -1.51 8.92 -12.11
N ASN A 144 -2.46 8.01 -11.82
CA ASN A 144 -2.29 6.58 -12.10
C ASN A 144 -2.37 6.25 -13.61
N GLU A 145 -2.92 7.15 -14.42
CA GLU A 145 -2.97 7.04 -15.89
C GLU A 145 -1.70 7.60 -16.57
N LEU A 146 -0.81 8.28 -15.84
CA LEU A 146 0.45 8.74 -16.42
C LEU A 146 1.34 7.55 -16.83
N PRO A 147 2.09 7.66 -17.94
CA PRO A 147 3.01 6.62 -18.38
C PRO A 147 4.28 6.55 -17.51
N VAL A 148 4.10 6.31 -16.21
CA VAL A 148 5.16 6.24 -15.20
C VAL A 148 4.67 5.50 -13.96
N ASN A 149 5.53 4.81 -13.23
CA ASN A 149 5.15 4.17 -11.97
C ASN A 149 4.82 5.22 -10.90
N VAL A 150 3.77 4.97 -10.11
CA VAL A 150 3.31 5.90 -9.07
C VAL A 150 3.31 5.22 -7.71
N LEU A 151 3.92 5.88 -6.73
CA LEU A 151 3.84 5.48 -5.32
C LEU A 151 3.10 6.55 -4.52
N TRP A 152 2.00 6.15 -3.91
CA TRP A 152 1.27 6.94 -2.93
C TRP A 152 1.70 6.58 -1.51
N THR A 153 1.82 7.56 -0.63
CA THR A 153 1.94 7.30 0.80
C THR A 153 0.73 7.84 1.54
N ALA A 154 0.35 7.21 2.66
CA ALA A 154 -0.72 7.68 3.53
C ALA A 154 -0.40 7.41 5.01
N GLN A 155 -1.01 8.16 5.91
CA GLN A 155 -1.10 7.77 7.31
C GLN A 155 -2.11 6.63 7.47
N GLU A 156 -2.14 5.96 8.61
CA GLU A 156 -3.13 4.94 8.92
C GLU A 156 -4.29 5.51 9.72
N MET A 157 -5.45 4.89 9.59
CA MET A 157 -6.58 5.05 10.49
C MET A 157 -7.13 3.68 10.88
N VAL A 158 -7.76 3.62 12.04
CA VAL A 158 -8.54 2.46 12.50
C VAL A 158 -10.01 2.81 12.37
N ARG A 159 -10.80 1.88 11.82
CA ARG A 159 -12.26 1.96 11.70
C ARG A 159 -12.86 0.61 12.07
N GLU A 160 -14.12 0.60 12.41
CA GLU A 160 -14.90 -0.63 12.54
C GLU A 160 -15.46 -1.01 11.15
N ASP A 161 -15.41 -2.27 10.82
CA ASP A 161 -16.09 -2.84 9.66
C ASP A 161 -17.60 -3.07 9.96
N PRO A 162 -18.42 -3.52 8.98
CA PRO A 162 -19.84 -3.79 9.21
C PRO A 162 -20.12 -4.89 10.26
N GLU A 163 -19.16 -5.76 10.52
CA GLU A 163 -19.19 -6.83 11.51
C GLU A 163 -18.79 -6.35 12.92
N GLY A 164 -18.30 -5.11 13.05
CA GLY A 164 -17.85 -4.49 14.30
C GLY A 164 -16.41 -4.82 14.67
N GLU A 165 -15.63 -5.35 13.74
CA GLU A 165 -14.21 -5.64 13.94
C GLU A 165 -13.34 -4.46 13.49
N ASP A 166 -12.20 -4.27 14.15
CA ASP A 166 -11.25 -3.24 13.75
C ASP A 166 -10.66 -3.52 12.36
N ILE A 167 -10.62 -2.49 11.52
CA ILE A 167 -9.90 -2.49 10.24
C ILE A 167 -8.91 -1.34 10.18
N ILE A 168 -7.66 -1.63 9.79
CA ILE A 168 -6.57 -0.66 9.62
C ILE A 168 -6.39 -0.37 8.14
N LEU A 169 -6.60 0.88 7.73
CA LEU A 169 -6.59 1.31 6.34
C LEU A 169 -5.95 2.70 6.19
N PRO A 170 -5.68 3.16 4.95
CA PRO A 170 -5.11 4.49 4.72
C PRO A 170 -6.04 5.59 5.24
N LEU A 171 -5.48 6.59 5.91
CA LEU A 171 -6.22 7.77 6.38
C LEU A 171 -6.58 8.66 5.19
N ILE A 172 -7.74 8.36 4.62
CA ILE A 172 -8.42 9.15 3.61
C ILE A 172 -9.86 9.28 4.08
N GLU A 173 -10.26 10.49 4.42
CA GLU A 173 -11.58 10.76 4.98
C GLU A 173 -12.70 10.47 3.98
N GLY A 174 -13.88 10.22 4.49
CA GLY A 174 -15.08 9.91 3.73
C GLY A 174 -16.07 9.15 4.57
N LYS A 175 -17.34 9.13 4.16
CA LYS A 175 -18.35 8.33 4.83
C LYS A 175 -18.00 6.85 4.67
N ASP A 176 -18.03 6.10 5.77
CA ASP A 176 -17.84 4.64 5.80
C ASP A 176 -16.59 4.19 5.01
N TYR A 177 -15.47 4.93 5.13
CA TYR A 177 -14.19 4.70 4.44
C TYR A 177 -14.28 4.46 2.91
N GLN A 178 -15.37 4.85 2.27
CA GLN A 178 -15.61 4.61 0.83
C GLN A 178 -14.50 5.20 -0.07
N ILE A 179 -13.95 6.36 0.29
CA ILE A 179 -12.87 6.98 -0.50
C ILE A 179 -11.57 6.19 -0.32
N ALA A 180 -11.23 5.80 0.92
CA ALA A 180 -10.05 4.97 1.19
C ALA A 180 -10.12 3.64 0.42
N SER A 181 -11.26 2.95 0.47
CA SER A 181 -11.49 1.69 -0.27
C SER A 181 -11.38 1.90 -1.78
N TRP A 182 -11.98 2.98 -2.31
CA TRP A 182 -11.88 3.29 -3.73
C TRP A 182 -10.42 3.55 -4.15
N VAL A 183 -9.66 4.34 -3.38
CA VAL A 183 -8.24 4.59 -3.67
C VAL A 183 -7.45 3.28 -3.64
N CYS A 184 -7.65 2.44 -2.62
CA CYS A 184 -7.00 1.13 -2.55
C CYS A 184 -7.34 0.23 -3.76
N ALA A 185 -8.57 0.30 -4.27
CA ALA A 185 -9.00 -0.46 -5.44
C ALA A 185 -8.22 -0.05 -6.72
N GLN A 186 -7.82 1.22 -6.83
CA GLN A 186 -7.03 1.75 -7.97
C GLN A 186 -5.56 1.31 -7.93
N MET A 187 -5.08 0.73 -6.84
CA MET A 187 -3.67 0.36 -6.67
C MET A 187 -3.45 -1.11 -7.04
N ASP A 188 -2.24 -1.44 -7.48
CA ASP A 188 -1.81 -2.82 -7.69
C ASP A 188 -1.31 -3.44 -6.39
N VAL A 189 -0.61 -2.64 -5.60
CA VAL A 189 -0.13 -3.01 -4.27
C VAL A 189 -0.61 -2.00 -3.23
N VAL A 190 -1.26 -2.51 -2.19
CA VAL A 190 -1.58 -1.75 -0.97
C VAL A 190 -0.84 -2.40 0.18
N ALA A 191 0.08 -1.67 0.80
CA ALA A 191 0.96 -2.24 1.81
C ALA A 191 0.98 -1.40 3.09
N HIS A 192 0.87 -2.06 4.24
CA HIS A 192 0.95 -1.44 5.56
C HIS A 192 2.34 -1.53 6.14
N LEU A 193 2.93 -0.39 6.48
CA LEU A 193 4.26 -0.27 7.07
C LEU A 193 4.20 0.07 8.55
N ALA A 194 4.64 -0.85 9.40
CA ALA A 194 4.65 -0.68 10.85
C ALA A 194 6.01 -1.02 11.47
N ASN A 195 6.31 -0.36 12.57
CA ASN A 195 7.42 -0.72 13.45
C ASN A 195 6.97 -1.81 14.42
N LYS A 196 7.63 -2.96 14.43
CA LYS A 196 7.28 -4.12 15.28
C LYS A 196 8.48 -4.62 16.05
N THR A 197 8.24 -5.10 17.27
CA THR A 197 9.22 -5.86 18.03
C THR A 197 8.91 -7.35 17.86
N VAL A 198 9.81 -8.07 17.23
CA VAL A 198 9.67 -9.51 16.96
C VAL A 198 10.69 -10.32 17.77
N LYS A 199 10.31 -11.54 18.14
CA LYS A 199 11.25 -12.48 18.76
C LYS A 199 12.01 -13.20 17.64
N LYS A 200 13.35 -13.02 17.58
CA LYS A 200 14.23 -13.74 16.63
C LYS A 200 15.27 -14.52 17.41
N ARG A 201 15.65 -15.68 16.89
CA ARG A 201 16.76 -16.47 17.44
C ARG A 201 18.06 -15.93 16.85
N VAL A 202 18.89 -15.31 17.70
CA VAL A 202 20.19 -14.75 17.35
C VAL A 202 21.23 -15.50 18.19
N ASN A 203 22.21 -16.13 17.54
CA ASN A 203 23.25 -16.94 18.21
C ASN A 203 22.71 -18.00 19.20
N GLY A 204 21.60 -18.67 18.81
CA GLY A 204 20.95 -19.69 19.62
C GLY A 204 19.99 -19.17 20.70
N GLN A 205 20.03 -17.91 21.06
CA GLN A 205 19.16 -17.27 22.06
C GLN A 205 17.98 -16.52 21.42
N VAL A 206 16.82 -16.53 22.08
CA VAL A 206 15.64 -15.77 21.66
C VAL A 206 15.79 -14.33 22.15
N GLN A 207 15.92 -13.40 21.22
CA GLN A 207 16.03 -11.97 21.50
C GLN A 207 14.86 -11.21 20.90
N LYS A 208 14.46 -10.11 21.55
CA LYS A 208 13.53 -9.13 20.98
C LYS A 208 14.30 -8.23 20.02
N VAL A 209 13.93 -8.26 18.75
CA VAL A 209 14.54 -7.43 17.70
C VAL A 209 13.48 -6.48 17.15
N PHE A 210 13.84 -5.21 17.05
CA PHE A 210 13.02 -4.21 16.38
C PHE A 210 13.15 -4.38 14.86
N VAL A 211 12.02 -4.43 14.17
CA VAL A 211 11.97 -4.55 12.71
C VAL A 211 10.95 -3.56 12.15
N ARG A 212 11.21 -3.08 10.96
CA ARG A 212 10.23 -2.41 10.14
C ARG A 212 9.52 -3.48 9.32
N ARG A 213 8.20 -3.62 9.49
CA ARG A 213 7.39 -4.68 8.85
C ARG A 213 6.47 -4.09 7.79
N LEU A 214 6.57 -4.60 6.58
CA LEU A 214 5.65 -4.33 5.50
C LEU A 214 4.70 -5.53 5.36
N THR A 215 3.39 -5.29 5.54
CA THR A 215 2.33 -6.27 5.27
C THR A 215 1.75 -5.95 3.90
N VAL A 216 1.85 -6.88 2.96
CA VAL A 216 1.50 -6.67 1.54
C VAL A 216 0.32 -7.51 1.07
N ASN A 217 -0.12 -8.47 1.86
CA ASN A 217 -1.35 -9.23 1.62
C ASN A 217 -2.27 -9.14 2.81
N GLU A 218 -3.57 -9.28 2.55
CA GLU A 218 -4.61 -9.16 3.56
C GLU A 218 -4.29 -9.96 4.83
N SER A 219 -4.37 -9.29 5.94
CA SER A 219 -4.03 -9.83 7.24
C SER A 219 -4.85 -9.08 8.30
N PRO A 220 -6.11 -9.50 8.56
CA PRO A 220 -6.94 -8.82 9.54
C PRO A 220 -6.19 -8.47 10.81
N PRO A 221 -6.36 -7.27 11.34
CA PRO A 221 -7.24 -6.19 10.87
C PRO A 221 -6.67 -5.30 9.74
N ILE A 222 -5.52 -5.64 9.14
CA ILE A 222 -4.81 -4.79 8.17
C ILE A 222 -5.38 -5.01 6.78
N PHE A 223 -5.85 -3.93 6.14
CA PHE A 223 -6.19 -3.92 4.73
C PHE A 223 -4.92 -3.85 3.88
N ALA A 224 -4.65 -4.89 3.12
CA ALA A 224 -3.49 -4.96 2.24
C ALA A 224 -3.82 -5.79 0.99
N LYS A 225 -3.12 -5.54 -0.13
CA LYS A 225 -3.39 -6.18 -1.41
C LYS A 225 -2.10 -6.27 -2.23
N ASP A 226 -1.86 -7.42 -2.83
CA ASP A 226 -0.82 -7.65 -3.84
C ASP A 226 -1.48 -8.28 -5.08
N ARG A 227 -1.67 -7.49 -6.15
CA ARG A 227 -2.28 -7.97 -7.41
C ARG A 227 -1.37 -8.96 -8.14
N TYR A 228 -0.06 -8.86 -7.92
CA TYR A 228 0.93 -9.71 -8.60
C TYR A 228 1.13 -11.07 -7.91
N ASP A 229 0.69 -11.23 -6.66
CA ASP A 229 0.86 -12.44 -5.80
C ASP A 229 2.32 -12.93 -5.70
N VAL A 230 3.29 -11.99 -5.76
CA VAL A 230 4.72 -12.32 -5.73
C VAL A 230 5.47 -11.75 -4.54
N LEU A 231 4.89 -10.78 -3.85
CA LEU A 231 5.55 -10.08 -2.74
C LEU A 231 5.49 -10.87 -1.43
N GLY A 232 4.60 -11.87 -1.35
CA GLY A 232 4.32 -12.63 -0.15
C GLY A 232 3.42 -11.87 0.83
N ARG A 233 3.24 -12.39 2.05
CA ARG A 233 2.31 -11.79 3.02
C ARG A 233 2.95 -10.67 3.85
N VAL A 234 4.17 -10.87 4.30
CA VAL A 234 4.88 -9.99 5.23
C VAL A 234 6.37 -9.96 4.90
N VAL A 235 6.95 -8.75 4.88
CA VAL A 235 8.39 -8.53 4.66
C VAL A 235 8.95 -7.72 5.83
N ASP A 236 9.90 -8.28 6.56
CA ASP A 236 10.62 -7.59 7.63
C ASP A 236 11.83 -6.84 7.07
N ASN A 237 11.99 -5.57 7.44
CA ASN A 237 13.02 -4.65 6.94
C ASN A 237 13.05 -4.62 5.40
N PRO A 238 11.93 -4.19 4.77
CA PRO A 238 11.77 -4.28 3.33
C PRO A 238 12.83 -3.45 2.59
N ASN A 239 13.39 -4.04 1.53
CA ASN A 239 14.11 -3.34 0.48
C ASN A 239 13.15 -3.12 -0.68
N ILE A 240 12.71 -1.89 -0.89
CA ILE A 240 11.69 -1.58 -1.89
C ILE A 240 12.17 -1.89 -3.32
N ALA A 241 13.46 -1.70 -3.62
CA ALA A 241 14.00 -2.01 -4.94
C ALA A 241 13.95 -3.51 -5.24
N GLU A 242 14.19 -4.37 -4.24
CA GLU A 242 14.04 -5.82 -4.40
C GLU A 242 12.57 -6.25 -4.61
N LEU A 243 11.62 -5.55 -3.97
CA LEU A 243 10.20 -5.82 -4.15
C LEU A 243 9.74 -5.42 -5.55
N VAL A 244 10.14 -4.25 -6.03
CA VAL A 244 9.89 -3.80 -7.42
C VAL A 244 10.49 -4.81 -8.41
N GLN A 245 11.73 -5.24 -8.19
CA GLN A 245 12.37 -6.21 -9.09
C GLN A 245 11.62 -7.55 -9.13
N LYS A 246 11.07 -8.03 -8.01
CA LYS A 246 10.24 -9.25 -8.00
C LYS A 246 8.99 -9.13 -8.86
N VAL A 247 8.33 -7.95 -8.85
CA VAL A 247 7.19 -7.70 -9.72
C VAL A 247 7.63 -7.73 -11.19
N LEU A 248 8.67 -7.00 -11.55
CA LEU A 248 9.20 -6.97 -12.92
C LEU A 248 9.65 -8.35 -13.42
N ASP A 249 10.28 -9.15 -12.56
CA ASP A 249 10.67 -10.53 -12.93
C ASP A 249 9.46 -11.44 -13.15
N SER A 250 8.34 -11.19 -12.44
CA SER A 250 7.09 -11.96 -12.63
C SER A 250 6.41 -11.64 -13.96
N GLU A 251 6.40 -10.38 -14.36
CA GLU A 251 5.82 -9.91 -15.63
C GLU A 251 6.60 -10.44 -16.85
N THR A 252 7.92 -10.56 -16.71
CA THR A 252 8.79 -11.09 -17.80
C THR A 252 8.82 -12.61 -17.88
N GLY A 253 7.99 -13.33 -17.12
CA GLY A 253 7.96 -14.80 -17.09
C GLY A 253 9.23 -15.46 -16.49
N ARG A 254 10.12 -14.68 -15.87
CA ARG A 254 11.28 -15.21 -15.16
C ARG A 254 10.83 -15.91 -13.88
N PRO A 255 11.29 -17.13 -13.57
CA PRO A 255 10.85 -17.85 -12.38
C PRO A 255 11.28 -17.08 -11.12
N VAL A 256 10.33 -16.49 -10.43
CA VAL A 256 10.54 -15.87 -9.12
C VAL A 256 10.92 -17.00 -8.15
N LYS A 257 12.15 -17.00 -7.62
CA LYS A 257 12.55 -17.93 -6.58
C LYS A 257 11.66 -17.71 -5.36
N LYS A 258 10.66 -18.58 -5.15
CA LYS A 258 9.86 -18.60 -3.93
C LYS A 258 10.81 -18.76 -2.75
N THR A 259 11.10 -17.70 -2.03
CA THR A 259 11.76 -17.78 -0.73
C THR A 259 10.78 -18.47 0.19
N ALA A 260 11.03 -19.76 0.46
CA ALA A 260 10.23 -20.54 1.38
C ALA A 260 10.26 -19.86 2.76
N SER A 261 9.15 -19.22 3.13
CA SER A 261 8.92 -18.82 4.50
C SER A 261 8.85 -20.13 5.31
N ARG A 262 9.91 -20.43 6.04
CA ARG A 262 9.93 -21.52 7.02
C ARG A 262 9.02 -21.14 8.19
N SER A 263 7.72 -21.17 8.00
CA SER A 263 6.77 -21.35 9.09
C SER A 263 6.77 -22.84 9.42
N ALA A 264 7.52 -23.23 10.45
CA ALA A 264 7.54 -24.58 10.97
C ALA A 264 6.16 -24.91 11.55
N ALA A 265 5.28 -25.48 10.74
CA ALA A 265 4.17 -26.28 11.21
C ALA A 265 4.75 -27.63 11.68
N ARG A 266 5.16 -27.69 12.93
CA ARG A 266 5.52 -28.95 13.60
C ARG A 266 4.21 -29.58 14.07
N ALA A 267 3.51 -30.29 13.17
CA ALA A 267 2.45 -31.20 13.54
C ALA A 267 3.08 -32.38 14.32
N GLY A 268 2.67 -32.51 15.59
CA GLY A 268 3.08 -33.59 16.44
C GLY A 268 2.56 -34.94 15.92
N ALA A 269 3.46 -35.77 15.48
CA ALA A 269 3.17 -37.17 15.22
C ALA A 269 3.10 -37.93 16.55
N THR A 270 1.87 -38.18 17.00
CA THR A 270 1.63 -39.10 18.12
C THR A 270 1.86 -40.52 17.61
N LYS A 271 2.96 -41.14 18.00
CA LYS A 271 3.19 -42.59 17.83
C LYS A 271 2.20 -43.38 18.68
N ARG A 272 1.25 -44.04 18.03
CA ARG A 272 0.49 -45.14 18.66
C ARG A 272 1.41 -46.35 18.77
N THR A 273 1.86 -46.65 19.97
CA THR A 273 2.41 -47.97 20.32
C THR A 273 1.26 -48.88 20.75
N THR A 274 0.97 -49.88 19.95
CA THR A 274 0.22 -51.05 20.33
C THR A 274 1.06 -51.92 21.24
N ALA A 275 0.60 -52.17 22.45
CA ALA A 275 1.09 -53.27 23.25
C ALA A 275 -0.09 -54.09 23.79
N ALA A 276 0.08 -55.37 23.63
CA ALA A 276 -0.90 -56.41 23.78
C ALA A 276 -1.32 -56.70 25.26
N LYS A 277 -2.53 -57.27 25.30
CA LYS A 277 -3.14 -58.10 26.36
C LYS A 277 -2.16 -58.77 27.34
N LYS A 278 -2.48 -58.69 28.61
CA LYS A 278 -2.54 -59.89 29.47
C LYS A 278 -3.57 -59.72 30.58
N THR A 279 -4.45 -60.69 30.61
CA THR A 279 -5.42 -61.09 31.63
C THR A 279 -4.81 -61.33 32.98
N ALA A 280 -5.47 -60.93 34.06
CA ALA A 280 -5.69 -61.78 35.21
C ALA A 280 -6.72 -61.17 36.16
N ALA A 281 -7.62 -62.03 36.53
CA ALA A 281 -8.75 -61.90 37.41
C ALA A 281 -8.36 -61.69 38.88
N SER A 282 -9.23 -61.17 39.65
CA SER A 282 -9.68 -61.72 40.92
C SER A 282 -10.05 -60.69 41.99
N ARG A 283 -11.32 -60.75 42.35
CA ARG A 283 -11.89 -60.75 43.70
C ARG A 283 -11.86 -59.53 44.63
N ARG A 284 -13.05 -59.03 44.78
CA ARG A 284 -13.88 -59.09 46.02
C ARG A 284 -13.62 -58.06 47.14
N ARG A 285 -14.76 -57.46 47.41
CA ARG A 285 -15.44 -57.20 48.70
C ARG A 285 -15.14 -55.83 49.32
N VAL A 286 -16.14 -55.06 49.51
CA VAL A 286 -17.27 -54.99 50.44
C VAL A 286 -17.04 -53.92 51.52
N ASN A 287 -18.08 -53.08 51.70
CA ASN A 287 -18.46 -52.25 52.86
C ASN A 287 -17.65 -50.92 52.99
N ALA A 288 -18.21 -49.74 53.13
CA ALA A 288 -19.47 -49.30 53.78
C ALA A 288 -19.94 -48.02 53.03
#